data_9c8af17cb80da9d4616fb89ec0a4ca09
#
_entry.id   9c8af17cb80da9d4616fb89ec0a4ca09
#
_cell.length_a   1.000
_cell.length_b   1.000
_cell.length_c   1.000
_cell.angle_alpha   90.00
_cell.angle_beta   90.00
_cell.angle_gamma   90.00
#
_symmetry.space_group_name_H-M   'P 1'
#
loop_
_entity.id
_entity.type
_entity.pdbx_description
1 polymer ?
#
loop_
_entity_poly.entity_id
_entity_poly.type
_entity_poly.pdbx_seq_one_letter_code
_entity_poly.pdbx_strand_id
1 'polypeptide(L)'
;MAASLPATLELVADNADVRAVSGAAGWTDRANQALLEGALGVVVVAPEAEPTDELRNTAAEQNAFVILDQRWRSNPALTDAREAVSSIDAPISFIEISANVSSLQDVDGAVHESVQIAHRVVGAVQDLRVLHRQSRTVLLSGSVAGGAPLTISIAVGPAIERPFHLRVFAPSGAVHLSVPDPGTAAPAIVTVLSADGSTTLPNNWESAHRASWRRVIAAFQRGDRPEDLHEFNAASQLLLSQASMS
;
A
#
# COMPACT_ATOMS: atom_id res chain seq x y z
N MET A 1 9.80 -6.08 15.39
CA MET A 1 9.65 -6.97 14.23
C MET A 1 9.35 -8.43 14.63
N ALA A 2 10.15 -9.07 15.49
CA ALA A 2 9.92 -10.47 15.89
C ALA A 2 8.50 -10.77 16.42
N ALA A 3 7.91 -9.89 17.21
CA ALA A 3 6.58 -10.10 17.81
C ALA A 3 5.42 -10.15 16.80
N SER A 4 5.64 -9.69 15.57
CA SER A 4 4.63 -9.71 14.49
C SER A 4 4.85 -10.81 13.46
N LEU A 5 5.89 -11.63 13.60
CA LEU A 5 6.10 -12.78 12.74
C LEU A 5 5.08 -13.87 13.04
N PRO A 6 4.60 -14.61 12.02
CA PRO A 6 3.89 -15.85 12.24
C PRO A 6 4.72 -16.82 13.10
N ALA A 7 4.05 -17.62 13.92
CA ALA A 7 4.73 -18.56 14.85
C ALA A 7 5.61 -19.61 14.14
N THR A 8 5.45 -19.76 12.82
CA THR A 8 6.23 -20.66 11.97
C THR A 8 7.50 -20.03 11.41
N LEU A 9 7.75 -18.75 11.67
CA LEU A 9 8.94 -18.03 11.19
C LEU A 9 9.83 -17.65 12.37
N GLU A 10 11.09 -17.99 12.27
CA GLU A 10 12.12 -17.54 13.19
C GLU A 10 12.98 -16.46 12.54
N LEU A 11 13.43 -15.49 13.34
CA LEU A 11 14.48 -14.56 12.91
C LEU A 11 15.81 -15.28 13.01
N VAL A 12 16.41 -15.56 11.87
CA VAL A 12 17.79 -16.05 11.77
C VAL A 12 18.71 -14.92 11.32
N ALA A 13 19.92 -14.90 11.88
CA ALA A 13 20.97 -14.04 11.39
C ALA A 13 21.54 -14.64 10.09
N ASP A 14 22.27 -13.87 9.36
CA ASP A 14 22.94 -14.10 8.07
C ASP A 14 22.81 -15.51 7.42
N ASN A 15 22.57 -15.54 6.11
CA ASN A 15 22.35 -16.73 5.25
C ASN A 15 20.94 -17.36 5.33
N ALA A 16 19.93 -16.61 5.77
CA ALA A 16 18.55 -17.07 5.65
C ALA A 16 18.09 -17.06 4.19
N ASP A 17 17.26 -18.03 3.80
CA ASP A 17 16.63 -18.10 2.47
C ASP A 17 15.76 -16.86 2.18
N VAL A 18 15.19 -16.24 3.21
CA VAL A 18 14.43 -14.99 3.11
C VAL A 18 15.02 -13.96 4.06
N ARG A 19 15.37 -12.79 3.52
CA ARG A 19 15.99 -11.71 4.30
C ARG A 19 15.04 -10.51 4.44
N ALA A 20 15.05 -9.90 5.63
CA ALA A 20 14.33 -8.65 5.87
C ALA A 20 15.28 -7.45 5.72
N VAL A 21 14.87 -6.46 4.94
CA VAL A 21 15.63 -5.23 4.66
C VAL A 21 14.82 -4.03 5.14
N SER A 22 15.49 -3.07 5.81
CA SER A 22 14.86 -1.78 6.11
C SER A 22 14.60 -1.02 4.81
N GLY A 23 13.40 -0.46 4.66
CA GLY A 23 13.00 0.34 3.49
C GLY A 23 13.48 1.80 3.51
N ALA A 24 14.37 2.20 4.44
CA ALA A 24 15.01 3.50 4.42
C ALA A 24 15.88 3.69 3.17
N ALA A 25 16.24 4.93 2.84
CA ALA A 25 17.02 5.30 1.66
C ALA A 25 18.14 4.32 1.31
N GLY A 26 18.27 3.96 0.04
CA GLY A 26 19.19 2.92 -0.48
C GLY A 26 18.71 1.49 -0.22
N TRP A 27 17.43 1.27 0.04
CA TRP A 27 16.90 -0.06 0.29
C TRP A 27 16.94 -0.95 -0.96
N THR A 28 16.82 -0.37 -2.14
CA THR A 28 16.90 -1.14 -3.40
C THR A 28 18.26 -1.79 -3.56
N ASP A 29 19.35 -1.07 -3.24
CA ASP A 29 20.70 -1.62 -3.27
C ASP A 29 20.89 -2.74 -2.24
N ARG A 30 20.38 -2.52 -1.00
CA ARG A 30 20.46 -3.55 0.05
C ARG A 30 19.67 -4.80 -0.29
N ALA A 31 18.50 -4.65 -0.89
CA ALA A 31 17.67 -5.76 -1.34
C ALA A 31 18.35 -6.49 -2.51
N ASN A 32 18.92 -5.74 -3.45
CA ASN A 32 19.68 -6.29 -4.58
C ASN A 32 20.89 -7.10 -4.11
N GLN A 33 21.67 -6.55 -3.20
CA GLN A 33 22.79 -7.24 -2.58
C GLN A 33 22.36 -8.56 -1.92
N ALA A 34 21.26 -8.55 -1.16
CA ALA A 34 20.74 -9.76 -0.51
C ALA A 34 20.38 -10.85 -1.52
N LEU A 35 19.80 -10.49 -2.67
CA LEU A 35 19.50 -11.45 -3.74
C LEU A 35 20.78 -11.99 -4.40
N LEU A 36 21.76 -11.12 -4.69
CA LEU A 36 23.04 -11.53 -5.27
C LEU A 36 23.85 -12.45 -4.33
N GLU A 37 23.66 -12.32 -3.03
CA GLU A 37 24.24 -13.21 -2.00
C GLU A 37 23.45 -14.52 -1.82
N GLY A 38 22.44 -14.78 -2.64
CA GLY A 38 21.74 -16.06 -2.70
C GLY A 38 20.43 -16.12 -1.89
N ALA A 39 19.88 -15.00 -1.41
CA ALA A 39 18.55 -15.02 -0.81
C ALA A 39 17.48 -15.38 -1.86
N LEU A 40 16.60 -16.32 -1.53
CA LEU A 40 15.45 -16.71 -2.37
C LEU A 40 14.32 -15.70 -2.33
N GLY A 41 14.34 -14.81 -1.34
CA GLY A 41 13.38 -13.75 -1.21
C GLY A 41 13.82 -12.62 -0.28
N VAL A 42 13.28 -11.44 -0.52
CA VAL A 42 13.51 -10.26 0.31
C VAL A 42 12.19 -9.65 0.75
N VAL A 43 12.09 -9.28 2.02
CA VAL A 43 11.00 -8.46 2.57
C VAL A 43 11.54 -7.08 2.88
N VAL A 44 11.01 -6.07 2.21
CA VAL A 44 11.37 -4.67 2.45
C VAL A 44 10.34 -4.04 3.37
N VAL A 45 10.77 -3.59 4.54
CA VAL A 45 9.88 -3.04 5.57
C VAL A 45 9.82 -1.53 5.47
N ALA A 46 8.61 -0.99 5.26
CA ALA A 46 8.34 0.44 5.10
C ALA A 46 9.21 1.11 4.01
N PRO A 47 9.11 0.69 2.73
CA PRO A 47 9.96 1.20 1.66
C PRO A 47 9.71 2.69 1.39
N GLU A 48 10.78 3.47 1.32
CA GLU A 48 10.77 4.82 0.77
C GLU A 48 10.71 4.76 -0.77
N ALA A 49 10.23 5.84 -1.40
CA ALA A 49 10.11 5.89 -2.85
C ALA A 49 11.51 5.92 -3.52
N GLU A 50 11.86 4.84 -4.21
CA GLU A 50 13.10 4.67 -4.96
C GLU A 50 12.82 3.96 -6.29
N PRO A 51 13.68 4.09 -7.31
CA PRO A 51 13.61 3.29 -8.53
C PRO A 51 13.81 1.82 -8.21
N THR A 52 13.00 0.95 -8.80
CA THR A 52 13.02 -0.50 -8.51
C THR A 52 13.36 -1.37 -9.72
N ASP A 53 13.70 -0.76 -10.88
CA ASP A 53 13.88 -1.51 -12.13
C ASP A 53 15.06 -2.50 -12.06
N GLU A 54 16.19 -2.10 -11.47
CA GLU A 54 17.35 -2.96 -11.31
C GLU A 54 17.04 -4.13 -10.37
N LEU A 55 16.47 -3.84 -9.20
CA LEU A 55 16.07 -4.88 -8.25
C LEU A 55 15.07 -5.87 -8.86
N ARG A 56 14.13 -5.38 -9.67
CA ARG A 56 13.16 -6.23 -10.36
C ARG A 56 13.86 -7.17 -11.35
N ASN A 57 14.83 -6.66 -12.11
CA ASN A 57 15.60 -7.46 -13.04
C ASN A 57 16.42 -8.53 -12.31
N THR A 58 17.14 -8.17 -11.25
CA THR A 58 17.89 -9.11 -10.42
C THR A 58 16.96 -10.17 -9.81
N ALA A 59 15.81 -9.79 -9.27
CA ALA A 59 14.85 -10.74 -8.72
C ALA A 59 14.38 -11.75 -9.78
N ALA A 60 14.14 -11.30 -11.01
CA ALA A 60 13.77 -12.17 -12.13
C ALA A 60 14.90 -13.11 -12.52
N GLU A 61 16.13 -12.61 -12.66
CA GLU A 61 17.34 -13.40 -13.01
C GLU A 61 17.67 -14.46 -11.95
N GLN A 62 17.54 -14.12 -10.67
CA GLN A 62 17.78 -15.02 -9.54
C GLN A 62 16.58 -15.93 -9.24
N ASN A 63 15.48 -15.82 -9.98
CA ASN A 63 14.22 -16.51 -9.70
C ASN A 63 13.76 -16.30 -8.24
N ALA A 64 13.99 -15.12 -7.70
CA ALA A 64 13.70 -14.73 -6.33
C ALA A 64 12.43 -13.87 -6.26
N PHE A 65 11.90 -13.67 -5.06
CA PHE A 65 10.76 -12.79 -4.85
C PHE A 65 11.11 -11.59 -3.96
N VAL A 66 10.40 -10.48 -4.17
CA VAL A 66 10.47 -9.30 -3.30
C VAL A 66 9.07 -8.95 -2.83
N ILE A 67 8.89 -8.81 -1.53
CA ILE A 67 7.63 -8.38 -0.92
C ILE A 67 7.85 -7.07 -0.19
N LEU A 68 6.98 -6.11 -0.48
CA LEU A 68 6.98 -4.80 0.18
C LEU A 68 5.99 -4.84 1.36
N ASP A 69 6.52 -4.73 2.56
CA ASP A 69 5.74 -4.66 3.79
C ASP A 69 5.41 -3.20 4.10
N GLN A 70 4.27 -2.76 3.59
CA GLN A 70 3.77 -1.41 3.70
C GLN A 70 2.70 -1.30 4.80
N ARG A 71 2.41 -0.08 5.25
CA ARG A 71 1.56 0.19 6.40
C ARG A 71 0.11 -0.28 6.20
N TRP A 72 -0.48 -0.03 5.04
CA TRP A 72 -1.90 -0.30 4.77
C TRP A 72 -2.14 -1.17 3.54
N ARG A 73 -1.27 -1.05 2.51
CA ARG A 73 -1.50 -1.64 1.18
C ARG A 73 -1.65 -3.16 1.17
N SER A 74 -0.99 -3.86 2.07
CA SER A 74 -1.10 -5.32 2.16
C SER A 74 -2.32 -5.80 2.97
N ASN A 75 -3.16 -4.88 3.49
CA ASN A 75 -4.33 -5.27 4.27
C ASN A 75 -5.34 -6.01 3.39
N PRO A 76 -5.82 -7.19 3.80
CA PRO A 76 -6.77 -7.99 3.03
C PRO A 76 -8.10 -7.28 2.72
N ALA A 77 -8.54 -6.36 3.58
CA ALA A 77 -9.77 -5.60 3.37
C ALA A 77 -9.76 -4.73 2.09
N LEU A 78 -8.58 -4.50 1.47
CA LEU A 78 -8.51 -3.84 0.17
C LEU A 78 -9.12 -4.72 -0.94
N THR A 79 -9.05 -6.02 -0.83
CA THR A 79 -9.70 -6.94 -1.76
C THR A 79 -11.22 -6.82 -1.63
N ASP A 80 -11.73 -6.86 -0.40
CA ASP A 80 -13.17 -6.71 -0.13
C ASP A 80 -13.69 -5.34 -0.62
N ALA A 81 -12.90 -4.27 -0.38
CA ALA A 81 -13.25 -2.93 -0.87
C ALA A 81 -13.26 -2.86 -2.41
N ARG A 82 -12.29 -3.48 -3.10
CA ARG A 82 -12.25 -3.56 -4.56
C ARG A 82 -13.46 -4.30 -5.12
N GLU A 83 -13.82 -5.42 -4.53
CA GLU A 83 -15.00 -6.20 -4.93
C GLU A 83 -16.28 -5.39 -4.72
N ALA A 84 -16.41 -4.73 -3.58
CA ALA A 84 -17.53 -3.84 -3.30
C ALA A 84 -17.63 -2.67 -4.29
N VAL A 85 -16.51 -2.03 -4.63
CA VAL A 85 -16.47 -0.96 -5.65
C VAL A 85 -16.85 -1.51 -7.02
N SER A 86 -16.36 -2.69 -7.38
CA SER A 86 -16.68 -3.33 -8.68
C SER A 86 -18.15 -3.73 -8.80
N SER A 87 -18.85 -3.90 -7.69
CA SER A 87 -20.28 -4.21 -7.65
C SER A 87 -21.20 -2.98 -7.77
N ILE A 88 -20.64 -1.77 -7.75
CA ILE A 88 -21.43 -0.54 -7.94
C ILE A 88 -21.90 -0.46 -9.40
N ASP A 89 -23.20 -0.53 -9.60
CA ASP A 89 -23.83 -0.41 -10.92
C ASP A 89 -24.06 1.06 -11.32
N ALA A 90 -23.02 1.87 -11.24
CA ALA A 90 -23.05 3.28 -11.65
C ALA A 90 -21.61 3.82 -11.81
N PRO A 91 -21.40 4.84 -12.66
CA PRO A 91 -20.11 5.52 -12.74
C PRO A 91 -19.71 6.11 -11.39
N ILE A 92 -18.43 5.98 -11.03
CA ILE A 92 -17.89 6.63 -9.84
C ILE A 92 -17.94 8.14 -10.04
N SER A 93 -18.48 8.86 -9.06
CA SER A 93 -18.61 10.32 -9.09
C SER A 93 -17.42 11.02 -8.44
N PHE A 94 -16.85 10.42 -7.38
CA PHE A 94 -15.79 11.03 -6.60
C PHE A 94 -15.07 9.98 -5.72
N ILE A 95 -13.77 10.18 -5.51
CA ILE A 95 -12.94 9.36 -4.64
C ILE A 95 -12.20 10.25 -3.66
N GLU A 96 -12.25 9.89 -2.40
CA GLU A 96 -11.55 10.57 -1.32
C GLU A 96 -10.64 9.58 -0.58
N ILE A 97 -9.38 9.96 -0.42
CA ILE A 97 -8.43 9.26 0.44
C ILE A 97 -7.94 10.22 1.52
N SER A 98 -7.92 9.75 2.75
CA SER A 98 -7.32 10.48 3.86
C SER A 98 -6.50 9.57 4.77
N ALA A 99 -5.32 10.04 5.20
CA ALA A 99 -4.50 9.32 6.15
C ALA A 99 -3.80 10.27 7.12
N ASN A 100 -3.54 9.76 8.31
CA ASN A 100 -2.76 10.46 9.33
C ASN A 100 -1.44 9.73 9.57
N VAL A 101 -0.36 10.49 9.69
CA VAL A 101 0.98 9.98 10.01
C VAL A 101 1.57 10.67 11.24
N SER A 102 2.54 10.03 11.88
CA SER A 102 3.14 10.54 13.12
C SER A 102 4.21 11.58 12.89
N SER A 103 4.89 11.52 11.77
CA SER A 103 6.06 12.35 11.48
C SER A 103 6.05 12.90 10.05
N LEU A 104 6.84 13.93 9.82
CA LEU A 104 7.05 14.49 8.48
C LEU A 104 7.74 13.51 7.54
N GLN A 105 8.58 12.64 8.08
CA GLN A 105 9.30 11.62 7.31
C GLN A 105 8.35 10.56 6.72
N ASP A 106 7.21 10.32 7.37
CA ASP A 106 6.21 9.35 6.91
C ASP A 106 5.31 9.88 5.78
N VAL A 107 5.32 11.19 5.51
CA VAL A 107 4.35 11.84 4.60
C VAL A 107 4.49 11.31 3.18
N ASP A 108 5.71 11.28 2.63
CA ASP A 108 5.94 10.88 1.25
C ASP A 108 5.63 9.39 1.04
N GLY A 109 5.96 8.54 2.01
CA GLY A 109 5.56 7.14 2.03
C GLY A 109 4.04 6.97 2.06
N ALA A 110 3.33 7.77 2.87
CA ALA A 110 1.88 7.72 2.95
C ALA A 110 1.20 8.21 1.65
N VAL A 111 1.72 9.24 1.01
CA VAL A 111 1.26 9.68 -0.32
C VAL A 111 1.45 8.57 -1.34
N HIS A 112 2.64 7.99 -1.40
CA HIS A 112 2.99 6.93 -2.32
C HIS A 112 2.08 5.70 -2.13
N GLU A 113 1.87 5.27 -0.89
CA GLU A 113 1.01 4.15 -0.56
C GLU A 113 -0.47 4.43 -0.87
N SER A 114 -0.93 5.67 -0.66
CA SER A 114 -2.28 6.11 -1.03
C SER A 114 -2.55 6.00 -2.53
N VAL A 115 -1.57 6.36 -3.36
CA VAL A 115 -1.66 6.21 -4.83
C VAL A 115 -1.74 4.74 -5.21
N GLN A 116 -0.94 3.86 -4.61
CA GLN A 116 -0.99 2.43 -4.87
C GLN A 116 -2.33 1.82 -4.46
N ILE A 117 -2.88 2.22 -3.30
CA ILE A 117 -4.17 1.74 -2.82
C ILE A 117 -5.30 2.21 -3.75
N ALA A 118 -5.29 3.48 -4.17
CA ALA A 118 -6.24 3.98 -5.15
C ALA A 118 -6.19 3.14 -6.45
N HIS A 119 -4.99 2.95 -6.99
CA HIS A 119 -4.79 2.16 -8.20
C HIS A 119 -5.36 0.74 -8.07
N ARG A 120 -5.13 0.11 -6.91
CA ARG A 120 -5.58 -1.27 -6.64
C ARG A 120 -7.10 -1.38 -6.47
N VAL A 121 -7.75 -0.40 -5.83
CA VAL A 121 -9.17 -0.49 -5.45
C VAL A 121 -10.08 0.12 -6.51
N VAL A 122 -9.69 1.26 -7.09
CA VAL A 122 -10.56 2.02 -8.02
C VAL A 122 -10.01 2.10 -9.44
N GLY A 123 -8.79 1.65 -9.69
CA GLY A 123 -8.15 1.64 -11.01
C GLY A 123 -7.08 2.70 -11.19
N ALA A 124 -6.53 2.79 -12.41
CA ALA A 124 -5.37 3.62 -12.71
C ALA A 124 -5.57 5.10 -12.35
N VAL A 125 -4.68 5.61 -11.50
CA VAL A 125 -4.64 7.03 -11.12
C VAL A 125 -3.96 7.82 -12.24
N GLN A 126 -4.53 8.98 -12.59
CA GLN A 126 -4.09 9.87 -13.66
C GLN A 126 -4.11 11.33 -13.20
N ASP A 127 -3.40 12.19 -13.91
CA ASP A 127 -3.41 13.66 -13.74
C ASP A 127 -3.21 14.12 -12.27
N LEU A 128 -2.43 13.37 -11.51
CA LEU A 128 -2.20 13.67 -10.10
C LEU A 128 -1.43 14.99 -9.98
N ARG A 129 -1.87 15.89 -9.11
CA ARG A 129 -1.28 17.22 -8.88
C ARG A 129 -1.24 17.53 -7.41
N VAL A 130 -0.15 18.14 -6.94
CA VAL A 130 -0.05 18.69 -5.60
C VAL A 130 -0.79 20.02 -5.57
N LEU A 131 -1.92 20.09 -4.85
CA LEU A 131 -2.67 21.33 -4.65
C LEU A 131 -2.11 22.15 -3.49
N HIS A 132 -1.62 21.45 -2.45
CA HIS A 132 -1.13 22.09 -1.26
C HIS A 132 -0.08 21.20 -0.58
N ARG A 133 1.04 21.78 -0.20
CA ARG A 133 2.06 21.09 0.60
C ARG A 133 2.64 22.09 1.61
N GLN A 134 2.32 21.88 2.86
CA GLN A 134 2.89 22.60 4.00
C GLN A 134 3.45 21.59 5.00
N SER A 135 4.15 22.09 6.02
CA SER A 135 4.89 21.28 6.98
C SER A 135 4.10 20.11 7.61
N ARG A 136 2.77 20.19 7.68
CA ARG A 136 1.95 19.17 8.36
C ARG A 136 0.78 18.66 7.54
N THR A 137 0.65 19.07 6.30
CA THR A 137 -0.48 18.68 5.45
C THR A 137 -0.06 18.63 3.99
N VAL A 138 -0.45 17.58 3.31
CA VAL A 138 -0.34 17.45 1.86
C VAL A 138 -1.73 17.16 1.30
N LEU A 139 -2.11 17.90 0.26
CA LEU A 139 -3.34 17.69 -0.49
C LEU A 139 -2.99 17.52 -1.96
N LEU A 140 -3.44 16.43 -2.54
CA LEU A 140 -3.32 16.14 -3.97
C LEU A 140 -4.71 16.00 -4.59
N SER A 141 -4.80 16.32 -5.86
CA SER A 141 -5.96 15.98 -6.70
C SER A 141 -5.51 15.23 -7.93
N GLY A 142 -6.40 14.44 -8.48
CA GLY A 142 -6.18 13.67 -9.71
C GLY A 142 -7.50 13.13 -10.22
N SER A 143 -7.39 12.15 -11.10
CA SER A 143 -8.51 11.36 -11.59
C SER A 143 -8.16 9.88 -11.62
N VAL A 144 -9.14 9.03 -11.77
CA VAL A 144 -8.93 7.61 -12.08
C VAL A 144 -9.40 7.30 -13.48
N ALA A 145 -9.04 6.12 -13.98
CA ALA A 145 -9.54 5.64 -15.26
C ALA A 145 -11.07 5.73 -15.32
N GLY A 146 -11.61 6.39 -16.34
CA GLY A 146 -13.04 6.74 -16.41
C GLY A 146 -13.35 8.20 -16.03
N GLY A 147 -12.33 8.97 -15.60
CA GLY A 147 -12.43 10.43 -15.38
C GLY A 147 -13.00 10.84 -14.01
N ALA A 148 -13.28 9.90 -13.12
CA ALA A 148 -13.75 10.26 -11.77
C ALA A 148 -12.67 11.01 -10.98
N PRO A 149 -12.99 12.18 -10.38
CA PRO A 149 -12.02 12.95 -9.61
C PRO A 149 -11.61 12.22 -8.32
N LEU A 150 -10.32 12.37 -7.98
CA LEU A 150 -9.68 11.82 -6.80
C LEU A 150 -9.07 12.95 -5.97
N THR A 151 -9.24 12.89 -4.65
CA THR A 151 -8.47 13.69 -3.70
C THR A 151 -7.71 12.79 -2.72
N ILE A 152 -6.48 13.16 -2.40
CA ILE A 152 -5.65 12.50 -1.38
C ILE A 152 -5.21 13.57 -0.37
N SER A 153 -5.54 13.37 0.90
CA SER A 153 -5.13 14.25 2.00
C SER A 153 -4.32 13.49 3.04
N ILE A 154 -3.11 13.96 3.31
CA ILE A 154 -2.24 13.41 4.35
C ILE A 154 -2.00 14.49 5.41
N ALA A 155 -2.25 14.16 6.66
CA ALA A 155 -2.00 15.06 7.78
C ALA A 155 -0.98 14.46 8.77
N VAL A 156 -0.13 15.33 9.33
CA VAL A 156 0.81 14.97 10.40
C VAL A 156 0.23 15.39 11.73
N GLY A 157 0.01 14.44 12.61
CA GLY A 157 -0.55 14.74 13.93
C GLY A 157 -0.10 13.74 15.00
N PRO A 158 -0.17 14.13 16.28
CA PRO A 158 0.15 13.26 17.40
C PRO A 158 -0.97 12.26 17.72
N ALA A 159 -1.93 12.07 16.80
CA ALA A 159 -3.04 11.18 17.02
C ALA A 159 -2.56 9.77 17.38
N ILE A 160 -3.18 9.19 18.41
CA ILE A 160 -2.88 7.81 18.85
C ILE A 160 -3.32 6.82 17.77
N GLU A 161 -4.42 7.13 17.07
CA GLU A 161 -4.93 6.34 15.96
C GLU A 161 -4.61 7.03 14.64
N ARG A 162 -4.03 6.30 13.72
CA ARG A 162 -3.60 6.77 12.40
C ARG A 162 -4.22 5.90 11.32
N PRO A 163 -5.56 5.91 11.20
CA PRO A 163 -6.23 5.13 10.18
C PRO A 163 -5.99 5.71 8.80
N PHE A 164 -6.06 4.83 7.83
CA PHE A 164 -6.22 5.15 6.42
C PHE A 164 -7.69 5.02 6.05
N HIS A 165 -8.23 5.97 5.33
CA HIS A 165 -9.60 5.92 4.81
C HIS A 165 -9.61 6.07 3.30
N LEU A 166 -10.40 5.23 2.64
CA LEU A 166 -10.80 5.40 1.25
C LEU A 166 -12.32 5.46 1.18
N ARG A 167 -12.86 6.45 0.48
CA ARG A 167 -14.29 6.60 0.22
C ARG A 167 -14.51 6.73 -1.28
N VAL A 168 -15.39 5.92 -1.81
CA VAL A 168 -15.79 5.93 -3.22
C VAL A 168 -17.28 6.24 -3.28
N PHE A 169 -17.64 7.27 -4.04
CA PHE A 169 -19.02 7.75 -4.17
C PHE A 169 -19.51 7.52 -5.59
N ALA A 170 -20.74 7.08 -5.72
CA ALA A 170 -21.46 6.92 -6.97
C ALA A 170 -22.94 7.31 -6.77
N PRO A 171 -23.72 7.62 -7.82
CA PRO A 171 -25.14 7.96 -7.69
C PRO A 171 -25.97 6.86 -7.02
N SER A 172 -25.58 5.61 -7.17
CA SER A 172 -26.28 4.44 -6.60
C SER A 172 -25.84 4.09 -5.18
N GLY A 173 -24.76 4.69 -4.64
CA GLY A 173 -24.26 4.38 -3.31
C GLY A 173 -22.82 4.80 -3.08
N ALA A 174 -22.22 4.25 -2.03
CA ALA A 174 -20.82 4.50 -1.71
C ALA A 174 -20.14 3.26 -1.07
N VAL A 175 -18.83 3.20 -1.18
CA VAL A 175 -17.99 2.24 -0.44
C VAL A 175 -17.02 3.01 0.44
N HIS A 176 -17.00 2.69 1.72
CA HIS A 176 -16.07 3.24 2.69
C HIS A 176 -15.16 2.13 3.22
N LEU A 177 -13.87 2.31 3.09
CA LEU A 177 -12.83 1.48 3.69
C LEU A 177 -12.11 2.26 4.79
N SER A 178 -11.98 1.65 5.95
CA SER A 178 -11.10 2.12 7.03
C SER A 178 -10.10 1.03 7.36
N VAL A 179 -8.81 1.33 7.19
CA VAL A 179 -7.71 0.44 7.60
C VAL A 179 -7.02 1.07 8.80
N PRO A 180 -6.96 0.39 9.94
CA PRO A 180 -6.33 0.92 11.14
C PRO A 180 -4.80 1.00 10.99
N ASP A 181 -4.17 1.75 11.87
CA ASP A 181 -2.70 1.70 12.03
C ASP A 181 -2.29 0.26 12.37
N PRO A 182 -1.29 -0.32 11.68
CA PRO A 182 -0.87 -1.70 11.91
C PRO A 182 -0.35 -1.98 13.33
N GLY A 183 -0.04 -0.94 14.11
CA GLY A 183 0.31 -1.04 15.53
C GLY A 183 -0.89 -1.20 16.46
N THR A 184 -2.12 -1.13 15.95
CA THR A 184 -3.36 -1.27 16.74
C THR A 184 -3.99 -2.66 16.54
N ALA A 185 -4.69 -3.15 17.56
CA ALA A 185 -5.45 -4.39 17.49
C ALA A 185 -6.91 -4.15 17.03
N ALA A 186 -7.09 -3.24 16.06
CA ALA A 186 -8.39 -2.92 15.47
C ALA A 186 -8.56 -3.62 14.12
N PRO A 187 -9.78 -4.04 13.74
CA PRO A 187 -10.03 -4.60 12.43
C PRO A 187 -10.09 -3.52 11.35
N ALA A 188 -9.78 -3.88 10.11
CA ALA A 188 -10.18 -3.08 8.97
C ALA A 188 -11.69 -3.27 8.73
N ILE A 189 -12.34 -2.20 8.27
CA ILE A 189 -13.80 -2.15 8.08
C ILE A 189 -14.11 -1.69 6.66
N VAL A 190 -14.95 -2.44 5.97
CA VAL A 190 -15.54 -2.06 4.69
C VAL A 190 -17.04 -1.89 4.88
N THR A 191 -17.57 -0.74 4.53
CA THR A 191 -19.01 -0.42 4.59
C THR A 191 -19.50 -0.05 3.20
N VAL A 192 -20.57 -0.70 2.77
CA VAL A 192 -21.29 -0.42 1.52
C VAL A 192 -22.57 0.32 1.86
N LEU A 193 -22.76 1.46 1.23
CA LEU A 193 -23.97 2.30 1.34
C LEU A 193 -24.77 2.17 0.04
N SER A 194 -26.06 1.95 0.15
CA SER A 194 -27.00 1.91 -0.98
C SER A 194 -28.31 2.59 -0.62
N ALA A 195 -29.25 2.65 -1.55
CA ALA A 195 -30.60 3.17 -1.29
C ALA A 195 -31.34 2.36 -0.19
N ASP A 196 -30.99 1.07 -0.03
CA ASP A 196 -31.61 0.16 0.94
C ASP A 196 -30.97 0.25 2.34
N GLY A 197 -29.89 1.02 2.48
CA GLY A 197 -29.23 1.23 3.77
C GLY A 197 -27.71 0.99 3.75
N SER A 198 -27.16 0.67 4.91
CA SER A 198 -25.74 0.46 5.13
C SER A 198 -25.45 -0.99 5.51
N THR A 199 -24.51 -1.61 4.83
CA THR A 199 -24.03 -2.95 5.12
C THR A 199 -22.53 -2.90 5.43
N THR A 200 -22.14 -3.39 6.61
CA THR A 200 -20.72 -3.59 6.94
C THR A 200 -20.34 -5.03 6.61
N LEU A 201 -19.29 -5.20 5.81
CA LEU A 201 -18.75 -6.52 5.49
C LEU A 201 -18.10 -7.15 6.73
N PRO A 202 -17.89 -8.47 6.76
CA PRO A 202 -17.22 -9.13 7.87
C PRO A 202 -15.86 -8.49 8.18
N ASN A 203 -15.59 -8.19 9.45
CA ASN A 203 -14.37 -7.54 9.88
C ASN A 203 -13.14 -8.39 9.60
N ASN A 204 -12.12 -7.78 9.01
CA ASN A 204 -10.82 -8.41 8.81
C ASN A 204 -9.83 -7.95 9.89
N TRP A 205 -9.42 -8.87 10.75
CA TRP A 205 -8.50 -8.63 11.87
C TRP A 205 -7.03 -8.79 11.50
N GLU A 206 -6.74 -9.23 10.27
CA GLU A 206 -5.37 -9.37 9.81
C GLU A 206 -4.79 -8.00 9.44
N SER A 207 -3.70 -7.61 10.09
CA SER A 207 -2.98 -6.39 9.73
C SER A 207 -2.25 -6.53 8.39
N ALA A 208 -1.96 -5.41 7.73
CA ALA A 208 -1.16 -5.38 6.49
C ALA A 208 0.19 -6.09 6.68
N HIS A 209 0.85 -5.86 7.82
CA HIS A 209 2.12 -6.48 8.17
C HIS A 209 2.02 -8.02 8.26
N ARG A 210 1.00 -8.56 8.94
CA ARG A 210 0.78 -10.02 8.98
C ARG A 210 0.47 -10.60 7.62
N ALA A 211 -0.32 -9.90 6.81
CA ALA A 211 -0.63 -10.33 5.45
C ALA A 211 0.63 -10.34 4.57
N SER A 212 1.53 -9.37 4.72
CA SER A 212 2.82 -9.37 4.02
C SER A 212 3.63 -10.63 4.35
N TRP A 213 3.76 -10.98 5.63
CA TRP A 213 4.49 -12.19 6.03
C TRP A 213 3.80 -13.48 5.60
N ARG A 214 2.48 -13.54 5.58
CA ARG A 214 1.75 -14.68 5.00
C ARG A 214 2.06 -14.85 3.51
N ARG A 215 2.19 -13.73 2.77
CA ARG A 215 2.59 -13.74 1.36
C ARG A 215 4.03 -14.23 1.18
N VAL A 216 4.93 -13.93 2.11
CA VAL A 216 6.30 -14.49 2.13
C VAL A 216 6.25 -16.02 2.19
N ILE A 217 5.49 -16.56 3.14
CA ILE A 217 5.32 -18.02 3.28
C ILE A 217 4.76 -18.62 1.97
N ALA A 218 3.75 -17.98 1.40
CA ALA A 218 3.14 -18.43 0.16
C ALA A 218 4.13 -18.39 -1.03
N ALA A 219 4.89 -17.30 -1.17
CA ALA A 219 5.90 -17.17 -2.22
C ALA A 219 7.01 -18.22 -2.06
N PHE A 220 7.49 -18.42 -0.83
CA PHE A 220 8.52 -19.41 -0.54
C PHE A 220 8.06 -20.85 -0.82
N GLN A 221 6.85 -21.22 -0.36
CA GLN A 221 6.37 -22.59 -0.46
C GLN A 221 5.81 -22.94 -1.85
N ARG A 222 5.16 -22.00 -2.53
CA ARG A 222 4.45 -22.23 -3.80
C ARG A 222 5.19 -21.69 -5.02
N GLY A 223 6.24 -20.90 -4.81
CA GLY A 223 6.95 -20.24 -5.89
C GLY A 223 6.16 -19.05 -6.48
N ASP A 224 5.20 -18.48 -5.74
CA ASP A 224 4.46 -17.29 -6.17
C ASP A 224 5.44 -16.14 -6.43
N ARG A 225 5.14 -15.32 -7.45
CA ARG A 225 5.96 -14.14 -7.79
C ARG A 225 5.12 -12.87 -7.63
N PRO A 226 5.18 -12.21 -6.46
CA PRO A 226 4.46 -10.96 -6.21
C PRO A 226 4.90 -9.85 -7.16
N GLU A 227 3.94 -9.06 -7.64
CA GLU A 227 4.18 -7.92 -8.52
C GLU A 227 4.41 -6.60 -7.76
N ASP A 228 4.78 -6.67 -6.50
CA ASP A 228 4.92 -5.51 -5.61
C ASP A 228 5.83 -4.43 -6.18
N LEU A 229 6.99 -4.82 -6.76
CA LEU A 229 7.92 -3.87 -7.36
C LEU A 229 7.34 -3.17 -8.59
N HIS A 230 6.53 -3.86 -9.38
CA HIS A 230 5.88 -3.27 -10.54
C HIS A 230 4.86 -2.20 -10.14
N GLU A 231 3.97 -2.52 -9.22
CA GLU A 231 2.95 -1.60 -8.71
C GLU A 231 3.59 -0.41 -7.95
N PHE A 232 4.68 -0.67 -7.21
CA PHE A 232 5.44 0.35 -6.51
C PHE A 232 6.08 1.33 -7.48
N ASN A 233 6.74 0.84 -8.53
CA ASN A 233 7.39 1.67 -9.54
C ASN A 233 6.38 2.53 -10.32
N ALA A 234 5.21 1.98 -10.66
CA ALA A 234 4.16 2.73 -11.32
C ALA A 234 3.69 3.95 -10.51
N ALA A 235 3.51 3.80 -9.19
CA ALA A 235 3.18 4.90 -8.30
C ALA A 235 4.32 5.91 -8.17
N SER A 236 5.57 5.44 -8.09
CA SER A 236 6.76 6.29 -8.05
C SER A 236 6.89 7.16 -9.30
N GLN A 237 6.72 6.58 -10.49
CA GLN A 237 6.77 7.30 -11.75
C GLN A 237 5.69 8.37 -11.86
N LEU A 238 4.47 8.06 -11.41
CA LEU A 238 3.37 9.04 -11.39
C LEU A 238 3.71 10.24 -10.51
N LEU A 239 4.28 10.02 -9.33
CA LEU A 239 4.65 11.09 -8.40
C LEU A 239 5.86 11.91 -8.91
N LEU A 240 6.86 11.26 -9.49
CA LEU A 240 8.04 11.94 -10.05
C LEU A 240 7.68 12.84 -11.26
N SER A 241 6.76 12.40 -12.10
CA SER A 241 6.29 13.20 -13.23
C SER A 241 5.69 14.54 -12.79
N GLN A 242 5.14 14.63 -11.60
CA GLN A 242 4.57 15.85 -11.04
C GLN A 242 5.63 16.80 -10.43
N ALA A 243 6.69 16.24 -9.84
CA ALA A 243 7.78 17.05 -9.27
C ALA A 243 8.56 17.82 -10.33
N SER A 244 8.59 17.34 -11.58
CA SER A 244 9.26 17.99 -12.71
C SER A 244 8.42 19.10 -13.40
N MET A 245 7.15 19.24 -13.01
CA MET A 245 6.21 20.23 -13.61
C MET A 245 5.94 21.43 -12.67
N SER A 246 6.49 21.43 -11.45
CA SER A 246 6.33 22.49 -10.43
C SER A 246 7.55 23.40 -10.38
#